data_456959c757a92e976484491828adb896
#
_entry.id   456959c757a92e976484491828adb896
#
_cell.length_a   1.000
_cell.length_b   1.000
_cell.length_c   1.000
_cell.angle_alpha   90.00
_cell.angle_beta   90.00
_cell.angle_gamma   90.00
#
_symmetry.space_group_name_H-M   'P 1'
#
loop_
_entity.id
_entity.type
_entity.pdbx_description
1 polymer ?
#
loop_
_entity_poly.entity_id
_entity_poly.type
_entity_poly.pdbx_seq_one_letter_code
_entity_poly.pdbx_strand_id
1 'polypeptide(L)'
;MENYNFNIQEELKKLPGRPGVYLMHDETDQIIYVGKAISLKNRVRQYFQSSRNKGVKIEQMVTHIRRFEYIVTDSELEALVLECNLIKEHRPKYNTMLMDDKAYPFIKVTTGEAYPRIMLARQMKKDKARYFGPYTSSQAVRDTIDLIHKLYHIRSCNRSLPKDIGKERPCLNYHIHQCHAPCQGYISREEYRKSIDEVVRFLNGNYDPILKELEEKMLDASENLEFEKAIEYRELLASVQKIAQKQKITDTAGDDRDIIAMASEGEDAVVQVFFIRGGRLIGRDHFYLKIAENDTKSEILSSFIKQFYAGTPYIPGQIMLPEEIPDHEIIEEWLTRKKEHKVHLVIPKKGTKEKLVELAEKNARMVLTKDKERIKREEGRTIGAVKELQNLLGLVGLNRMEAYDISNTNGFESVGSMVVYEKGKPKRNDYRKFKIKGVKGANDYASMNEVLTRRFGHGLREKEEGRELGSFTAFPDLILMDGGKGQVNIALEVLEKLNLDIPVCGMVKDDHHRTRGLYYHNEEIPIDRNSEAFRLITRIQDEAHRFAITFHRQLRSQGQVHSILDDIPGVGPARRKDLMKHFANIEAIKNATVEELKALPSMNEKSAKDVYDFFH
;
A
#
# COMPACT_ATOMS: atom_id res chain seq x y z
N MET A 1 -21.27 34.36 -10.34
CA MET A 1 -19.80 34.35 -10.53
C MET A 1 -19.48 35.51 -11.43
N GLU A 2 -18.84 36.55 -10.89
CA GLU A 2 -18.45 37.72 -11.67
C GLU A 2 -17.39 37.31 -12.68
N ASN A 3 -17.66 37.56 -13.98
CA ASN A 3 -16.71 37.40 -15.06
C ASN A 3 -15.59 38.44 -14.88
N TYR A 4 -14.58 38.15 -14.10
CA TYR A 4 -13.33 38.89 -14.10
C TYR A 4 -12.65 38.65 -15.45
N ASN A 5 -12.72 39.64 -16.32
CA ASN A 5 -12.05 39.61 -17.62
C ASN A 5 -10.54 39.82 -17.37
N PHE A 6 -9.81 38.74 -17.04
CA PHE A 6 -8.37 38.78 -16.73
C PHE A 6 -7.59 39.01 -18.03
N ASN A 7 -7.09 40.22 -18.22
CA ASN A 7 -6.28 40.55 -19.37
C ASN A 7 -4.80 40.19 -19.11
N ILE A 8 -4.37 39.06 -19.63
CA ILE A 8 -3.00 38.53 -19.45
C ILE A 8 -1.96 39.60 -19.85
N GLN A 9 -2.16 40.36 -20.96
CA GLN A 9 -1.17 41.33 -21.45
C GLN A 9 -1.04 42.55 -20.53
N GLU A 10 -2.10 42.97 -19.87
CA GLU A 10 -2.07 44.04 -18.88
C GLU A 10 -1.42 43.58 -17.57
N GLU A 11 -1.77 42.40 -17.10
CA GLU A 11 -1.22 41.84 -15.87
C GLU A 11 0.29 41.53 -15.99
N LEU A 12 0.76 41.11 -17.18
CA LEU A 12 2.19 40.95 -17.46
C LEU A 12 3.00 42.25 -17.27
N LYS A 13 2.39 43.43 -17.47
CA LYS A 13 3.07 44.71 -17.27
C LYS A 13 3.29 45.03 -15.79
N LYS A 14 2.40 44.56 -14.93
CA LYS A 14 2.42 44.80 -13.46
C LYS A 14 3.42 43.90 -12.69
N LEU A 15 3.95 42.86 -13.34
CA LEU A 15 4.85 41.90 -12.71
C LEU A 15 6.13 42.59 -12.18
N PRO A 16 6.50 42.33 -10.90
CA PRO A 16 7.71 42.86 -10.30
C PRO A 16 8.95 42.13 -10.81
N GLY A 17 10.09 42.81 -10.81
CA GLY A 17 11.40 42.22 -11.12
C GLY A 17 12.04 41.46 -9.96
N ARG A 18 11.27 41.04 -8.95
CA ARG A 18 11.71 40.38 -7.71
C ARG A 18 11.54 38.88 -7.80
N PRO A 19 12.27 38.11 -6.94
CA PRO A 19 12.05 36.67 -6.79
C PRO A 19 10.63 36.34 -6.33
N GLY A 20 10.14 35.18 -6.71
CA GLY A 20 8.82 34.71 -6.29
C GLY A 20 8.37 33.46 -7.00
N VAL A 21 7.14 33.07 -6.70
CA VAL A 21 6.45 31.92 -7.28
C VAL A 21 5.23 32.40 -8.06
N TYR A 22 4.95 31.79 -9.20
CA TYR A 22 3.78 32.04 -10.01
C TYR A 22 2.97 30.77 -10.20
N LEU A 23 1.63 30.95 -10.23
CA LEU A 23 0.64 29.89 -10.37
C LEU A 23 -0.17 30.15 -11.63
N MET A 24 -0.27 29.17 -12.51
CA MET A 24 -1.04 29.26 -13.76
C MET A 24 -2.35 28.51 -13.59
N HIS A 25 -3.46 29.15 -13.99
CA HIS A 25 -4.82 28.61 -13.86
C HIS A 25 -5.45 28.39 -15.23
N ASP A 26 -6.27 27.35 -15.34
CA ASP A 26 -7.08 27.05 -16.51
C ASP A 26 -8.46 27.76 -16.50
N GLU A 27 -9.34 27.38 -17.42
CA GLU A 27 -10.69 27.92 -17.56
C GLU A 27 -11.62 27.55 -16.37
N THR A 28 -11.30 26.50 -15.62
CA THR A 28 -12.05 26.05 -14.43
C THR A 28 -11.47 26.62 -13.16
N ASP A 29 -10.50 27.53 -13.26
CA ASP A 29 -9.74 28.11 -12.15
C ASP A 29 -8.85 27.10 -11.39
N GLN A 30 -8.59 25.95 -11.98
CA GLN A 30 -7.68 24.96 -11.41
C GLN A 30 -6.22 25.37 -11.68
N ILE A 31 -5.36 25.24 -10.66
CA ILE A 31 -3.92 25.45 -10.81
C ILE A 31 -3.33 24.29 -11.62
N ILE A 32 -2.83 24.61 -12.82
CA ILE A 32 -2.27 23.65 -13.76
C ILE A 32 -0.74 23.64 -13.77
N TYR A 33 -0.10 24.70 -13.26
CA TYR A 33 1.35 24.79 -13.15
C TYR A 33 1.77 25.76 -12.03
N VAL A 34 2.82 25.39 -11.31
CA VAL A 34 3.50 26.23 -10.32
C VAL A 34 4.98 26.31 -10.69
N GLY A 35 5.58 27.51 -10.66
CA GLY A 35 6.99 27.68 -10.95
C GLY A 35 7.62 28.84 -10.16
N LYS A 36 8.90 28.69 -9.84
CA LYS A 36 9.70 29.77 -9.23
C LYS A 36 10.33 30.67 -10.29
N ALA A 37 10.66 31.88 -9.91
CA ALA A 37 11.41 32.82 -10.71
C ALA A 37 12.41 33.66 -9.86
N ILE A 38 13.59 33.93 -10.38
CA ILE A 38 14.51 34.96 -9.86
C ILE A 38 13.92 36.35 -10.12
N SER A 39 13.26 36.51 -11.28
CA SER A 39 12.51 37.70 -11.67
C SER A 39 11.18 37.27 -12.26
N LEU A 40 10.09 37.46 -11.50
CA LEU A 40 8.74 37.15 -11.93
C LEU A 40 8.41 37.79 -13.29
N LYS A 41 8.79 39.06 -13.47
CA LYS A 41 8.59 39.80 -14.72
C LYS A 41 9.23 39.12 -15.92
N ASN A 42 10.46 38.67 -15.81
CA ASN A 42 11.18 38.06 -16.91
C ASN A 42 10.66 36.64 -17.21
N ARG A 43 10.49 35.85 -16.15
CA ARG A 43 10.13 34.43 -16.27
C ARG A 43 8.69 34.23 -16.79
N VAL A 44 7.70 34.93 -16.22
CA VAL A 44 6.30 34.77 -16.63
C VAL A 44 6.09 35.28 -18.04
N ARG A 45 6.70 36.40 -18.43
CA ARG A 45 6.62 36.91 -19.80
C ARG A 45 7.14 35.93 -20.85
N GLN A 46 8.16 35.15 -20.54
CA GLN A 46 8.72 34.16 -21.47
C GLN A 46 7.69 33.13 -21.98
N TYR A 47 6.69 32.81 -21.16
CA TYR A 47 5.61 31.88 -21.57
C TYR A 47 4.71 32.46 -22.67
N PHE A 48 4.53 33.76 -22.72
CA PHE A 48 3.60 34.44 -23.66
C PHE A 48 4.28 35.08 -24.87
N GLN A 49 5.61 34.99 -24.99
CA GLN A 49 6.36 35.49 -26.14
C GLN A 49 6.33 34.49 -27.31
N SER A 50 6.04 34.94 -28.53
CA SER A 50 5.89 34.10 -29.73
C SER A 50 7.19 33.61 -30.39
N SER A 51 8.36 34.12 -29.98
CA SER A 51 9.62 33.98 -30.73
C SER A 51 10.55 32.84 -30.23
N ARG A 52 10.14 31.99 -29.32
CA ARG A 52 10.99 30.91 -28.77
C ARG A 52 10.35 29.55 -28.98
N ASN A 53 11.16 28.60 -29.43
CA ASN A 53 10.80 27.18 -29.43
C ASN A 53 10.67 26.70 -27.98
N LYS A 54 9.45 26.65 -27.45
CA LYS A 54 9.16 26.44 -26.02
C LYS A 54 9.03 24.96 -25.64
N GLY A 55 9.05 24.09 -26.63
CA GLY A 55 8.69 22.67 -26.43
C GLY A 55 7.18 22.44 -26.36
N VAL A 56 6.73 21.28 -26.81
CA VAL A 56 5.31 20.92 -26.96
C VAL A 56 4.52 21.05 -25.68
N LYS A 57 5.10 20.66 -24.53
CA LYS A 57 4.47 20.77 -23.20
C LYS A 57 4.11 22.20 -22.82
N ILE A 58 5.09 23.11 -22.96
CA ILE A 58 4.89 24.52 -22.59
C ILE A 58 3.89 25.17 -23.55
N GLU A 59 3.93 24.82 -24.82
CA GLU A 59 2.96 25.33 -25.81
C GLU A 59 1.55 24.85 -25.47
N GLN A 60 1.36 23.55 -25.19
CA GLN A 60 0.08 23.02 -24.74
C GLN A 60 -0.39 23.66 -23.42
N MET A 61 0.51 23.81 -22.45
CA MET A 61 0.17 24.46 -21.18
C MET A 61 -0.31 25.89 -21.41
N VAL A 62 0.40 26.67 -22.25
CA VAL A 62 0.07 28.07 -22.53
C VAL A 62 -1.31 28.21 -23.17
N THR A 63 -1.75 27.26 -24.01
CA THR A 63 -3.11 27.29 -24.60
C THR A 63 -4.22 27.13 -23.54
N HIS A 64 -3.92 26.47 -22.43
CA HIS A 64 -4.87 26.25 -21.35
C HIS A 64 -4.86 27.35 -20.28
N ILE A 65 -3.81 28.22 -20.25
CA ILE A 65 -3.73 29.29 -19.26
C ILE A 65 -4.81 30.34 -19.54
N ARG A 66 -5.62 30.66 -18.52
CA ARG A 66 -6.61 31.75 -18.56
C ARG A 66 -6.25 32.89 -17.64
N ARG A 67 -5.61 32.61 -16.52
CA ARG A 67 -5.07 33.62 -15.61
C ARG A 67 -3.82 33.10 -14.91
N PHE A 68 -3.09 34.01 -14.29
CA PHE A 68 -1.99 33.66 -13.39
C PHE A 68 -2.03 34.51 -12.12
N GLU A 69 -1.49 33.94 -11.06
CA GLU A 69 -1.21 34.60 -9.80
C GLU A 69 0.28 34.56 -9.51
N TYR A 70 0.75 35.42 -8.63
CA TYR A 70 2.15 35.39 -8.18
C TYR A 70 2.30 35.80 -6.72
N ILE A 71 3.31 35.25 -6.07
CA ILE A 71 3.69 35.54 -4.70
C ILE A 71 5.14 36.01 -4.73
N VAL A 72 5.38 37.23 -4.27
CA VAL A 72 6.73 37.79 -4.17
C VAL A 72 7.41 37.26 -2.92
N THR A 73 8.69 36.86 -3.03
CA THR A 73 9.51 36.41 -1.92
C THR A 73 10.72 37.33 -1.75
N ASP A 74 11.36 37.23 -0.58
CA ASP A 74 12.55 38.06 -0.30
C ASP A 74 13.83 37.46 -0.90
N SER A 75 13.84 36.15 -1.16
CA SER A 75 14.98 35.44 -1.74
C SER A 75 14.54 34.35 -2.73
N GLU A 76 15.45 33.94 -3.58
CA GLU A 76 15.23 32.80 -4.47
C GLU A 76 15.10 31.47 -3.72
N LEU A 77 15.77 31.36 -2.57
CA LEU A 77 15.64 30.21 -1.68
C LEU A 77 14.22 30.09 -1.11
N GLU A 78 13.62 31.19 -0.70
CA GLU A 78 12.21 31.20 -0.26
C GLU A 78 11.26 30.84 -1.38
N ALA A 79 11.52 31.35 -2.61
CA ALA A 79 10.76 30.97 -3.80
C ALA A 79 10.84 29.46 -4.05
N LEU A 80 12.02 28.83 -3.91
CA LEU A 80 12.21 27.39 -4.08
C LEU A 80 11.39 26.59 -3.04
N VAL A 81 11.44 26.99 -1.78
CA VAL A 81 10.69 26.30 -0.71
C VAL A 81 9.18 26.46 -0.92
N LEU A 82 8.73 27.65 -1.29
CA LEU A 82 7.33 27.94 -1.54
C LEU A 82 6.82 27.17 -2.77
N GLU A 83 7.59 27.12 -3.87
CA GLU A 83 7.29 26.29 -5.04
C GLU A 83 7.08 24.83 -4.66
N CYS A 84 7.98 24.22 -3.89
CA CYS A 84 7.87 22.83 -3.44
C CYS A 84 6.59 22.57 -2.64
N ASN A 85 6.22 23.49 -1.74
CA ASN A 85 5.04 23.37 -0.91
C ASN A 85 3.77 23.46 -1.76
N LEU A 86 3.68 24.43 -2.66
CA LEU A 86 2.52 24.65 -3.54
C LEU A 86 2.35 23.49 -4.55
N ILE A 87 3.44 22.95 -5.10
CA ILE A 87 3.38 21.76 -5.96
C ILE A 87 2.82 20.56 -5.18
N LYS A 88 3.25 20.36 -3.94
CA LYS A 88 2.76 19.27 -3.08
C LYS A 88 1.28 19.44 -2.72
N GLU A 89 0.84 20.65 -2.45
CA GLU A 89 -0.54 21.00 -2.06
C GLU A 89 -1.51 20.86 -3.24
N HIS A 90 -1.19 21.50 -4.37
CA HIS A 90 -2.11 21.62 -5.50
C HIS A 90 -1.98 20.50 -6.55
N ARG A 91 -0.86 19.77 -6.56
CA ARG A 91 -0.56 18.70 -7.53
C ARG A 91 -0.86 19.08 -8.98
N PRO A 92 -0.24 20.15 -9.51
CA PRO A 92 -0.61 20.68 -10.80
C PRO A 92 -0.27 19.73 -11.96
N LYS A 93 -1.14 19.67 -12.96
CA LYS A 93 -1.04 18.72 -14.09
C LYS A 93 0.27 18.81 -14.88
N TYR A 94 0.84 20.02 -15.02
CA TYR A 94 2.03 20.26 -15.84
C TYR A 94 3.35 20.30 -15.04
N ASN A 95 3.31 20.06 -13.72
CA ASN A 95 4.53 19.85 -12.94
C ASN A 95 4.93 18.38 -12.92
N THR A 96 6.23 18.11 -12.88
CA THR A 96 6.75 16.77 -12.59
C THR A 96 6.38 16.39 -11.15
N MET A 97 5.71 15.25 -10.96
CA MET A 97 5.15 14.88 -9.69
C MET A 97 5.76 13.59 -9.15
N LEU A 98 6.18 13.62 -7.90
CA LEU A 98 6.48 12.42 -7.12
C LEU A 98 5.19 11.73 -6.71
N MET A 99 4.98 10.50 -7.21
CA MET A 99 3.72 9.76 -7.00
C MET A 99 3.66 9.08 -5.63
N ASP A 100 4.82 8.78 -5.03
CA ASP A 100 4.95 8.06 -3.78
C ASP A 100 5.43 8.96 -2.63
N ASP A 101 4.62 9.12 -1.58
CA ASP A 101 5.03 9.77 -0.32
C ASP A 101 5.40 8.68 0.70
N LYS A 102 6.63 8.17 0.63
CA LYS A 102 7.10 7.06 1.47
C LYS A 102 7.67 7.58 2.78
N ALA A 103 7.06 7.19 3.90
CA ALA A 103 7.61 7.43 5.23
C ALA A 103 8.57 6.29 5.63
N TYR A 104 9.84 6.58 5.67
CA TYR A 104 10.88 5.60 6.04
C TYR A 104 10.97 5.39 7.55
N PRO A 105 11.07 4.14 8.01
CA PRO A 105 11.35 3.84 9.39
C PRO A 105 12.86 4.00 9.71
N PHE A 106 13.12 4.35 10.97
CA PHE A 106 14.44 4.47 11.57
C PHE A 106 14.52 3.59 12.80
N ILE A 107 15.74 3.16 13.15
CA ILE A 107 16.04 2.63 14.48
C ILE A 107 16.47 3.80 15.34
N LYS A 108 15.74 4.05 16.43
CA LYS A 108 16.04 5.10 17.40
C LYS A 108 16.68 4.48 18.64
N VAL A 109 17.84 4.98 19.03
CA VAL A 109 18.50 4.68 20.30
C VAL A 109 18.39 5.92 21.20
N THR A 110 17.72 5.81 22.35
CA THR A 110 17.42 6.94 23.25
C THR A 110 18.61 7.27 24.14
N THR A 111 19.73 7.67 23.54
CA THR A 111 21.01 7.91 24.24
C THR A 111 20.95 8.96 25.32
N GLY A 112 19.94 9.82 25.34
CA GLY A 112 19.70 10.81 26.39
C GLY A 112 19.10 10.24 27.68
N GLU A 113 18.59 9.00 27.67
CA GLU A 113 18.08 8.33 28.88
C GLU A 113 19.22 7.74 29.73
N ALA A 114 18.99 7.56 31.03
CA ALA A 114 19.96 6.92 31.92
C ALA A 114 20.22 5.46 31.52
N TYR A 115 19.16 4.76 31.11
CA TYR A 115 19.16 3.43 30.54
C TYR A 115 18.49 3.49 29.15
N PRO A 116 19.25 3.71 28.07
CA PRO A 116 18.70 3.87 26.74
C PRO A 116 17.86 2.67 26.25
N ARG A 117 16.94 2.95 25.34
CA ARG A 117 16.10 1.95 24.66
C ARG A 117 16.32 1.98 23.15
N ILE A 118 15.93 0.91 22.51
CA ILE A 118 15.94 0.79 21.06
C ILE A 118 14.49 0.64 20.61
N MET A 119 14.09 1.45 19.62
CA MET A 119 12.73 1.44 19.09
C MET A 119 12.66 1.84 17.63
N LEU A 120 11.58 1.43 16.95
CA LEU A 120 11.25 1.92 15.64
C LEU A 120 10.72 3.36 15.74
N ALA A 121 11.24 4.25 14.91
CA ALA A 121 10.75 5.62 14.75
C ALA A 121 10.42 5.88 13.28
N ARG A 122 9.35 6.60 13.01
CA ARG A 122 8.97 7.07 11.65
C ARG A 122 9.30 8.53 11.41
N GLN A 123 9.63 9.25 12.47
CA GLN A 123 10.00 10.67 12.43
C GLN A 123 11.24 10.88 13.27
N MET A 124 12.17 11.68 12.78
CA MET A 124 13.29 12.17 13.56
C MET A 124 12.84 13.40 14.34
N LYS A 125 13.18 13.44 15.63
CA LYS A 125 12.91 14.59 16.51
C LYS A 125 14.25 15.23 16.89
N LYS A 126 14.26 16.55 17.16
CA LYS A 126 15.42 17.23 17.76
C LYS A 126 15.50 16.86 19.24
N ASP A 127 15.92 15.62 19.52
CA ASP A 127 16.13 15.09 20.87
C ASP A 127 17.58 14.54 20.97
N LYS A 128 17.99 14.15 22.17
CA LYS A 128 19.33 13.59 22.42
C LYS A 128 19.45 12.10 21.99
N ALA A 129 18.58 11.63 21.10
CA ALA A 129 18.60 10.25 20.60
C ALA A 129 19.45 10.15 19.32
N ARG A 130 19.98 8.97 19.07
CA ARG A 130 20.63 8.63 17.80
C ARG A 130 19.65 7.87 16.90
N TYR A 131 19.63 8.25 15.63
CA TYR A 131 18.77 7.65 14.61
C TYR A 131 19.62 6.96 13.55
N PHE A 132 19.25 5.73 13.21
CA PHE A 132 19.92 4.91 12.19
C PHE A 132 18.93 4.62 11.08
N GLY A 133 19.31 4.79 9.82
CA GLY A 133 18.46 4.64 8.65
C GLY A 133 18.69 5.72 7.58
N PRO A 134 17.79 5.96 6.65
CA PRO A 134 16.44 5.34 6.55
C PRO A 134 16.48 3.88 6.10
N TYR A 135 15.57 3.06 6.63
CA TYR A 135 15.36 1.70 6.16
C TYR A 135 14.16 1.63 5.21
N THR A 136 14.20 0.73 4.24
CA THR A 136 13.13 0.58 3.23
C THR A 136 11.98 -0.29 3.69
N SER A 137 12.13 -1.03 4.81
CA SER A 137 11.12 -1.96 5.34
C SER A 137 11.00 -1.84 6.84
N SER A 138 9.78 -1.61 7.33
CA SER A 138 9.46 -1.63 8.77
C SER A 138 9.67 -3.01 9.38
N GLN A 139 9.49 -4.09 8.59
CA GLN A 139 9.75 -5.45 9.07
C GLN A 139 11.24 -5.68 9.28
N ALA A 140 12.09 -5.26 8.33
CA ALA A 140 13.55 -5.36 8.50
C ALA A 140 14.06 -4.60 9.73
N VAL A 141 13.44 -3.44 10.06
CA VAL A 141 13.77 -2.69 11.29
C VAL A 141 13.37 -3.48 12.53
N ARG A 142 12.18 -4.07 12.56
CA ARG A 142 11.73 -4.90 13.70
C ARG A 142 12.62 -6.13 13.89
N ASP A 143 12.89 -6.86 12.81
CA ASP A 143 13.78 -8.04 12.85
C ASP A 143 15.17 -7.67 13.37
N THR A 144 15.71 -6.50 12.99
CA THR A 144 16.99 -5.99 13.49
C THR A 144 16.90 -5.63 14.97
N ILE A 145 15.82 -4.97 15.42
CA ILE A 145 15.61 -4.63 16.83
C ILE A 145 15.49 -5.90 17.69
N ASP A 146 14.72 -6.89 17.22
CA ASP A 146 14.55 -8.16 17.90
C ASP A 146 15.88 -8.93 18.02
N LEU A 147 16.69 -8.91 16.95
CA LEU A 147 18.03 -9.48 17.00
C LEU A 147 18.92 -8.75 18.02
N ILE A 148 18.90 -7.41 18.05
CA ILE A 148 19.66 -6.61 19.03
C ILE A 148 19.24 -6.94 20.47
N HIS A 149 17.94 -7.13 20.73
CA HIS A 149 17.47 -7.55 22.05
C HIS A 149 18.01 -8.92 22.46
N LYS A 150 18.10 -9.87 21.54
CA LYS A 150 18.68 -11.19 21.76
C LYS A 150 20.20 -11.15 22.00
N LEU A 151 20.91 -10.27 21.28
CA LEU A 151 22.38 -10.17 21.36
C LEU A 151 22.87 -9.39 22.59
N TYR A 152 22.20 -8.27 22.92
CA TYR A 152 22.70 -7.29 23.88
C TYR A 152 21.80 -7.11 25.10
N HIS A 153 20.68 -7.84 25.19
CA HIS A 153 19.73 -7.88 26.31
C HIS A 153 19.26 -6.49 26.79
N ILE A 154 18.98 -5.61 25.82
CA ILE A 154 18.57 -4.22 26.04
C ILE A 154 17.07 -4.15 26.38
N ARG A 155 16.69 -3.26 27.31
CA ARG A 155 15.28 -3.06 27.68
C ARG A 155 14.42 -2.53 26.52
N SER A 156 13.19 -3.02 26.41
CA SER A 156 12.17 -2.51 25.48
C SER A 156 11.04 -1.72 26.18
N CYS A 157 10.93 -1.80 27.52
CA CYS A 157 9.84 -1.24 28.30
C CYS A 157 9.85 0.29 28.40
N ASN A 158 8.69 0.88 28.72
CA ASN A 158 8.49 2.34 28.84
C ASN A 158 8.71 2.87 30.28
N ARG A 159 9.25 2.08 31.22
CA ARG A 159 9.50 2.50 32.60
C ARG A 159 10.45 3.69 32.66
N SER A 160 10.20 4.62 33.56
CA SER A 160 11.06 5.80 33.76
C SER A 160 12.21 5.48 34.71
N LEU A 161 13.34 5.04 34.18
CA LEU A 161 14.52 4.71 34.97
C LEU A 161 15.45 5.93 35.11
N PRO A 162 16.02 6.18 36.31
CA PRO A 162 16.06 5.31 37.50
C PRO A 162 14.88 5.38 38.47
N LYS A 163 13.88 6.26 38.25
CA LYS A 163 12.74 6.48 39.15
C LYS A 163 11.96 5.21 39.55
N ASP A 164 11.87 4.28 38.61
CA ASP A 164 11.03 3.07 38.77
C ASP A 164 11.84 1.82 39.15
N ILE A 165 13.09 1.97 39.57
CA ILE A 165 13.90 0.83 40.02
C ILE A 165 13.28 0.25 41.29
N GLY A 166 13.06 -1.07 41.30
CA GLY A 166 12.55 -1.83 42.43
C GLY A 166 11.05 -1.70 42.73
N LYS A 167 10.28 -0.92 41.93
CA LYS A 167 8.84 -0.73 42.16
C LYS A 167 7.97 -1.91 41.75
N GLU A 168 8.36 -2.67 40.75
CA GLU A 168 7.58 -3.75 40.16
C GLU A 168 8.48 -4.94 39.86
N ARG A 169 7.92 -6.14 39.77
CA ARG A 169 8.66 -7.37 39.41
C ARG A 169 9.28 -7.24 37.99
N PRO A 170 10.38 -7.98 37.69
CA PRO A 170 10.94 -8.06 36.38
C PRO A 170 9.91 -8.63 35.40
N CYS A 171 9.90 -8.12 34.18
CA CYS A 171 8.96 -8.57 33.12
C CYS A 171 9.48 -9.85 32.44
N LEU A 172 8.65 -10.44 31.57
CA LEU A 172 8.97 -11.67 30.84
C LEU A 172 10.32 -11.60 30.13
N ASN A 173 10.68 -10.43 29.54
CA ASN A 173 11.94 -10.27 28.80
C ASN A 173 13.20 -10.56 29.63
N TYR A 174 13.15 -10.37 30.95
CA TYR A 174 14.22 -10.80 31.82
C TYR A 174 14.30 -12.34 31.92
N HIS A 175 13.15 -12.99 32.11
CA HIS A 175 13.10 -14.44 32.28
C HIS A 175 13.45 -15.22 31.00
N ILE A 176 13.21 -14.61 29.82
CA ILE A 176 13.61 -15.18 28.52
C ILE A 176 14.96 -14.64 28.03
N HIS A 177 15.78 -14.08 28.92
CA HIS A 177 17.13 -13.57 28.63
C HIS A 177 17.21 -12.52 27.51
N GLN A 178 16.18 -11.69 27.34
CA GLN A 178 16.19 -10.58 26.37
C GLN A 178 16.37 -9.19 27.03
N CYS A 179 16.56 -9.13 28.35
CA CYS A 179 16.76 -7.90 29.09
C CYS A 179 17.53 -8.14 30.38
N HIS A 180 18.54 -7.34 30.66
CA HIS A 180 19.30 -7.38 31.94
C HIS A 180 18.55 -6.83 33.14
N ALA A 181 17.27 -6.51 33.02
CA ALA A 181 16.41 -5.96 34.08
C ALA A 181 17.02 -4.75 34.83
N PRO A 182 17.41 -3.67 34.16
CA PRO A 182 17.86 -2.45 34.82
C PRO A 182 16.80 -1.86 35.75
N CYS A 183 15.52 -2.21 35.54
CA CYS A 183 14.43 -1.85 36.43
C CYS A 183 14.45 -2.54 37.81
N GLN A 184 15.31 -3.53 38.01
CA GLN A 184 15.57 -4.19 39.30
C GLN A 184 16.94 -3.81 39.87
N GLY A 185 17.74 -3.05 39.14
CA GLY A 185 19.11 -2.76 39.52
C GLY A 185 20.08 -3.95 39.33
N TYR A 186 19.69 -4.97 38.54
CA TYR A 186 20.53 -6.16 38.29
C TYR A 186 21.75 -5.87 37.39
N ILE A 187 21.78 -4.73 36.74
CA ILE A 187 22.92 -4.24 35.96
C ILE A 187 23.20 -2.78 36.34
N SER A 188 24.47 -2.44 36.47
CA SER A 188 24.88 -1.07 36.71
C SER A 188 24.63 -0.18 35.48
N ARG A 189 24.51 1.14 35.69
CA ARG A 189 24.35 2.09 34.58
C ARG A 189 25.55 2.09 33.64
N GLU A 190 26.74 1.86 34.16
CA GLU A 190 27.99 1.86 33.39
C GLU A 190 28.08 0.62 32.49
N GLU A 191 27.80 -0.55 33.03
CA GLU A 191 27.76 -1.80 32.26
C GLU A 191 26.67 -1.77 31.18
N TYR A 192 25.47 -1.27 31.55
CA TYR A 192 24.41 -1.12 30.59
C TYR A 192 24.77 -0.16 29.43
N ARG A 193 25.52 0.91 29.73
CA ARG A 193 26.02 1.82 28.68
C ARG A 193 27.04 1.17 27.77
N LYS A 194 27.89 0.27 28.25
CA LYS A 194 28.79 -0.50 27.38
C LYS A 194 28.01 -1.32 26.36
N SER A 195 26.95 -2.01 26.79
CA SER A 195 26.07 -2.75 25.87
C SER A 195 25.42 -1.82 24.82
N ILE A 196 25.02 -0.61 25.20
CA ILE A 196 24.50 0.39 24.26
C ILE A 196 25.56 0.84 23.25
N ASP A 197 26.80 1.03 23.69
CA ASP A 197 27.91 1.41 22.77
C ASP A 197 28.21 0.28 21.77
N GLU A 198 28.10 -0.97 22.18
CA GLU A 198 28.19 -2.13 21.29
C GLU A 198 27.04 -2.17 20.28
N VAL A 199 25.81 -1.91 20.71
CA VAL A 199 24.66 -1.76 19.82
C VAL A 199 24.89 -0.65 18.80
N VAL A 200 25.41 0.49 19.22
CA VAL A 200 25.72 1.60 18.33
C VAL A 200 26.80 1.20 17.31
N ARG A 201 27.84 0.44 17.72
CA ARG A 201 28.85 -0.11 16.81
C ARG A 201 28.24 -1.08 15.82
N PHE A 202 27.37 -1.98 16.29
CA PHE A 202 26.62 -2.91 15.44
C PHE A 202 25.77 -2.17 14.39
N LEU A 203 24.99 -1.17 14.80
CA LEU A 203 24.16 -0.37 13.91
C LEU A 203 24.98 0.48 12.91
N ASN A 204 26.20 0.84 13.27
CA ASN A 204 27.19 1.44 12.35
C ASN A 204 27.86 0.39 11.45
N GLY A 205 27.48 -0.90 11.57
CA GLY A 205 27.93 -1.99 10.70
C GLY A 205 29.25 -2.64 11.13
N ASN A 206 29.74 -2.40 12.32
CA ASN A 206 30.89 -3.15 12.87
C ASN A 206 30.39 -4.46 13.46
N TYR A 207 30.33 -5.51 12.63
CA TYR A 207 29.81 -6.83 13.01
C TYR A 207 30.92 -7.80 13.47
N ASP A 208 32.19 -7.54 13.14
CA ASP A 208 33.28 -8.47 13.40
C ASP A 208 33.42 -8.87 14.89
N PRO A 209 33.29 -7.96 15.86
CA PRO A 209 33.41 -8.34 17.27
C PRO A 209 32.32 -9.33 17.69
N ILE A 210 31.07 -9.08 17.31
CA ILE A 210 29.95 -9.96 17.71
C ILE A 210 29.96 -11.28 16.95
N LEU A 211 30.42 -11.29 15.69
CA LEU A 211 30.57 -12.54 14.92
C LEU A 211 31.60 -13.44 15.58
N LYS A 212 32.74 -12.90 16.00
CA LYS A 212 33.80 -13.65 16.68
C LYS A 212 33.33 -14.17 18.04
N GLU A 213 32.68 -13.32 18.84
CA GLU A 213 32.12 -13.70 20.14
C GLU A 213 31.09 -14.84 20.02
N LEU A 214 30.19 -14.76 19.04
CA LEU A 214 29.17 -15.80 18.82
C LEU A 214 29.80 -17.12 18.36
N GLU A 215 30.84 -17.06 17.54
CA GLU A 215 31.57 -18.25 17.07
C GLU A 215 32.30 -18.93 18.24
N GLU A 216 32.98 -18.16 19.08
CA GLU A 216 33.64 -18.67 20.30
C GLU A 216 32.63 -19.30 21.27
N LYS A 217 31.49 -18.64 21.55
CA LYS A 217 30.43 -19.18 22.40
C LYS A 217 29.78 -20.43 21.83
N MET A 218 29.62 -20.51 20.51
CA MET A 218 29.07 -21.68 19.84
C MET A 218 30.00 -22.89 20.00
N LEU A 219 31.30 -22.68 19.81
CA LEU A 219 32.31 -23.75 19.96
C LEU A 219 32.39 -24.22 21.41
N ASP A 220 32.47 -23.30 22.36
CA ASP A 220 32.51 -23.61 23.79
C ASP A 220 31.28 -24.39 24.25
N ALA A 221 30.07 -23.96 23.85
CA ALA A 221 28.84 -24.71 24.14
C ALA A 221 28.82 -26.11 23.49
N SER A 222 29.40 -26.25 22.30
CA SER A 222 29.53 -27.55 21.62
C SER A 222 30.51 -28.48 22.35
N GLU A 223 31.65 -27.97 22.80
CA GLU A 223 32.66 -28.72 23.59
C GLU A 223 32.08 -29.17 24.93
N ASN A 224 31.26 -28.33 25.58
CA ASN A 224 30.58 -28.65 26.82
C ASN A 224 29.31 -29.51 26.65
N LEU A 225 29.02 -30.02 25.44
CA LEU A 225 27.84 -30.82 25.07
C LEU A 225 26.50 -30.11 25.28
N GLU A 226 26.48 -28.78 25.38
CA GLU A 226 25.28 -27.95 25.49
C GLU A 226 24.68 -27.67 24.12
N PHE A 227 24.22 -28.69 23.42
CA PHE A 227 23.82 -28.62 22.00
C PHE A 227 22.69 -27.59 21.71
N GLU A 228 21.74 -27.42 22.63
CA GLU A 228 20.67 -26.43 22.49
C GLU A 228 21.23 -25.00 22.42
N LYS A 229 22.17 -24.66 23.31
CA LYS A 229 22.86 -23.37 23.30
C LYS A 229 23.74 -23.18 22.07
N ALA A 230 24.44 -24.23 21.63
CA ALA A 230 25.24 -24.20 20.42
C ALA A 230 24.39 -23.93 19.17
N ILE A 231 23.18 -24.52 19.10
CA ILE A 231 22.19 -24.25 18.04
C ILE A 231 21.73 -22.81 18.09
N GLU A 232 21.40 -22.27 19.25
CA GLU A 232 20.99 -20.87 19.43
C GLU A 232 22.09 -19.90 18.96
N TYR A 233 23.33 -20.09 19.37
CA TYR A 233 24.45 -19.24 18.93
C TYR A 233 24.69 -19.35 17.40
N ARG A 234 24.52 -20.51 16.81
CA ARG A 234 24.61 -20.73 15.37
C ARG A 234 23.53 -19.95 14.62
N GLU A 235 22.30 -19.94 15.11
CA GLU A 235 21.19 -19.19 14.50
C GLU A 235 21.41 -17.67 14.61
N LEU A 236 21.91 -17.19 15.74
CA LEU A 236 22.30 -15.80 15.92
C LEU A 236 23.43 -15.40 14.99
N LEU A 237 24.47 -16.23 14.88
CA LEU A 237 25.61 -16.05 13.96
C LEU A 237 25.13 -15.93 12.50
N ALA A 238 24.28 -16.86 12.06
CA ALA A 238 23.70 -16.85 10.72
C ALA A 238 22.86 -15.59 10.45
N SER A 239 22.12 -15.12 11.46
CA SER A 239 21.30 -13.91 11.37
C SER A 239 22.18 -12.66 11.21
N VAL A 240 23.25 -12.54 12.00
CA VAL A 240 24.22 -11.43 11.88
C VAL A 240 24.93 -11.48 10.53
N GLN A 241 25.40 -12.66 10.08
CA GLN A 241 26.03 -12.83 8.76
C GLN A 241 25.12 -12.42 7.62
N LYS A 242 23.83 -12.75 7.69
CA LYS A 242 22.84 -12.35 6.68
C LYS A 242 22.67 -10.82 6.58
N ILE A 243 22.74 -10.11 7.70
CA ILE A 243 22.72 -8.65 7.74
C ILE A 243 24.04 -8.10 7.16
N ALA A 244 25.17 -8.63 7.58
CA ALA A 244 26.49 -8.21 7.11
C ALA A 244 26.66 -8.42 5.58
N GLN A 245 26.17 -9.54 5.02
CA GLN A 245 26.25 -9.83 3.58
C GLN A 245 25.42 -8.87 2.73
N LYS A 246 24.27 -8.39 3.22
CA LYS A 246 23.43 -7.42 2.49
C LYS A 246 24.06 -6.05 2.35
N GLN A 247 25.11 -5.74 3.12
CA GLN A 247 25.73 -4.42 3.20
C GLN A 247 27.14 -4.36 2.52
N LYS A 248 27.41 -5.26 1.59
CA LYS A 248 28.74 -5.47 0.97
C LYS A 248 29.31 -4.32 0.12
N ILE A 249 28.56 -3.25 -0.16
CA ILE A 249 29.13 -2.08 -0.84
C ILE A 249 29.79 -1.21 0.23
N THR A 250 31.08 -1.41 0.41
CA THR A 250 31.90 -0.61 1.32
C THR A 250 32.74 0.40 0.54
N ASP A 251 32.58 1.66 0.87
CA ASP A 251 33.56 2.71 0.54
C ASP A 251 34.38 3.01 1.81
N THR A 252 35.70 3.02 1.67
CA THR A 252 36.65 3.23 2.76
C THR A 252 36.60 4.63 3.39
N ALA A 253 35.89 5.58 2.76
CA ALA A 253 35.79 6.95 3.24
C ALA A 253 34.80 7.16 4.41
N GLY A 254 33.96 6.19 4.73
CA GLY A 254 33.06 6.27 5.90
C GLY A 254 31.93 7.31 5.82
N ASP A 255 31.75 7.99 4.69
CA ASP A 255 30.81 9.11 4.54
C ASP A 255 29.38 8.65 4.31
N ASP A 256 28.44 9.47 4.79
CA ASP A 256 27.01 9.33 4.51
C ASP A 256 26.67 10.00 3.18
N ARG A 257 26.11 9.23 2.25
CA ARG A 257 25.73 9.73 0.92
C ARG A 257 24.48 9.04 0.38
N ASP A 258 23.75 9.76 -0.46
CA ASP A 258 22.68 9.19 -1.28
C ASP A 258 23.13 9.21 -2.75
N ILE A 259 22.84 8.14 -3.48
CA ILE A 259 23.11 8.06 -4.92
C ILE A 259 21.77 8.04 -5.62
N ILE A 260 21.53 9.00 -6.48
CA ILE A 260 20.27 9.22 -7.17
C ILE A 260 20.52 9.15 -8.66
N ALA A 261 19.84 8.23 -9.34
CA ALA A 261 19.85 8.15 -10.78
C ALA A 261 18.46 7.77 -11.29
N MET A 262 18.20 7.93 -12.58
CA MET A 262 16.89 7.72 -13.14
C MET A 262 16.92 7.04 -14.51
N ALA A 263 15.77 6.48 -14.88
CA ALA A 263 15.44 6.09 -16.25
C ALA A 263 14.04 6.59 -16.60
N SER A 264 13.82 6.98 -17.84
CA SER A 264 12.53 7.45 -18.33
C SER A 264 12.21 6.85 -19.68
N GLU A 265 10.91 6.73 -19.98
CA GLU A 265 10.40 6.25 -21.25
C GLU A 265 8.94 6.73 -21.43
N GLY A 266 8.70 7.61 -22.42
CA GLY A 266 7.44 8.32 -22.59
C GLY A 266 7.13 9.23 -21.42
N GLU A 267 5.93 9.12 -20.85
CA GLU A 267 5.48 9.92 -19.70
C GLU A 267 5.86 9.32 -18.33
N ASP A 268 6.55 8.18 -18.31
CA ASP A 268 6.91 7.49 -17.08
C ASP A 268 8.42 7.61 -16.80
N ALA A 269 8.76 7.92 -15.55
CA ALA A 269 10.13 7.88 -15.06
C ALA A 269 10.21 7.14 -13.74
N VAL A 270 11.35 6.47 -13.53
CA VAL A 270 11.72 5.84 -12.27
C VAL A 270 13.02 6.44 -11.79
N VAL A 271 13.02 7.00 -10.59
CA VAL A 271 14.23 7.43 -9.89
C VAL A 271 14.61 6.36 -8.87
N GLN A 272 15.85 5.90 -8.95
CA GLN A 272 16.46 4.96 -7.99
C GLN A 272 17.32 5.75 -7.00
N VAL A 273 17.14 5.46 -5.71
CA VAL A 273 17.95 6.01 -4.63
C VAL A 273 18.68 4.86 -3.92
N PHE A 274 19.98 5.01 -3.72
CA PHE A 274 20.78 4.15 -2.85
C PHE A 274 21.19 4.95 -1.61
N PHE A 275 20.88 4.40 -0.43
CA PHE A 275 21.22 5.00 0.85
C PHE A 275 22.53 4.41 1.39
N ILE A 276 23.58 5.20 1.41
CA ILE A 276 24.90 4.81 1.94
C ILE A 276 25.11 5.55 3.25
N ARG A 277 25.39 4.81 4.32
CA ARG A 277 25.67 5.34 5.66
C ARG A 277 26.92 4.67 6.23
N GLY A 278 27.85 5.49 6.74
CA GLY A 278 29.15 4.99 7.19
C GLY A 278 29.90 4.22 6.09
N GLY A 279 29.77 4.64 4.82
CA GLY A 279 30.37 3.97 3.66
C GLY A 279 29.66 2.68 3.21
N ARG A 280 28.56 2.27 3.83
CA ARG A 280 27.82 1.02 3.54
C ARG A 280 26.45 1.27 2.94
N LEU A 281 26.04 0.43 1.98
CA LEU A 281 24.70 0.47 1.41
C LEU A 281 23.71 -0.11 2.43
N ILE A 282 22.93 0.74 3.10
CA ILE A 282 21.91 0.30 4.06
C ILE A 282 20.54 0.03 3.43
N GLY A 283 20.29 0.56 2.24
CA GLY A 283 19.03 0.35 1.54
C GLY A 283 19.03 0.93 0.13
N ARG A 284 18.05 0.50 -0.63
CA ARG A 284 17.74 1.06 -1.95
C ARG A 284 16.24 1.17 -2.11
N ASP A 285 15.80 2.24 -2.75
CA ASP A 285 14.38 2.41 -3.08
C ASP A 285 14.21 3.07 -4.44
N HIS A 286 13.04 2.93 -5.03
CA HIS A 286 12.70 3.53 -6.30
C HIS A 286 11.39 4.29 -6.20
N PHE A 287 11.26 5.33 -7.01
CA PHE A 287 10.13 6.25 -7.03
C PHE A 287 9.63 6.44 -8.45
N TYR A 288 8.32 6.40 -8.58
CA TYR A 288 7.65 6.68 -9.86
C TYR A 288 7.33 8.15 -9.96
N LEU A 289 7.63 8.72 -11.14
CA LEU A 289 7.25 10.08 -11.48
C LEU A 289 6.42 10.06 -12.75
N LYS A 290 5.42 10.92 -12.80
CA LYS A 290 4.78 11.32 -14.05
C LYS A 290 5.54 12.52 -14.60
N ILE A 291 6.03 12.38 -15.81
CA ILE A 291 6.81 13.38 -16.51
C ILE A 291 6.11 13.78 -17.80
N ALA A 292 6.45 14.92 -18.34
CA ALA A 292 6.05 15.22 -19.70
C ALA A 292 7.11 14.68 -20.69
N GLU A 293 6.67 14.40 -21.89
CA GLU A 293 7.47 13.76 -22.94
C GLU A 293 8.78 14.51 -23.28
N ASN A 294 8.85 15.81 -22.97
CA ASN A 294 10.00 16.67 -23.26
C ASN A 294 10.76 17.16 -22.01
N ASP A 295 10.42 16.64 -20.80
CA ASP A 295 11.20 16.97 -19.61
C ASP A 295 12.61 16.37 -19.72
N THR A 296 13.65 17.17 -19.52
CA THR A 296 15.03 16.69 -19.52
C THR A 296 15.34 15.88 -18.26
N LYS A 297 16.31 14.96 -18.33
CA LYS A 297 16.74 14.19 -17.17
C LYS A 297 17.13 15.09 -15.99
N SER A 298 17.86 16.17 -16.27
CA SER A 298 18.30 17.14 -15.25
C SER A 298 17.13 17.86 -14.57
N GLU A 299 16.09 18.25 -15.30
CA GLU A 299 14.87 18.88 -14.75
C GLU A 299 14.09 17.90 -13.87
N ILE A 300 13.95 16.64 -14.31
CA ILE A 300 13.29 15.59 -13.54
C ILE A 300 14.03 15.31 -12.25
N LEU A 301 15.37 15.19 -12.30
CA LEU A 301 16.21 14.97 -11.11
C LEU A 301 16.13 16.15 -10.14
N SER A 302 16.17 17.40 -10.65
CA SER A 302 16.00 18.60 -9.83
C SER A 302 14.64 18.59 -9.10
N SER A 303 13.56 18.33 -9.83
CA SER A 303 12.21 18.23 -9.28
C SER A 303 12.09 17.12 -8.24
N PHE A 304 12.67 15.96 -8.50
CA PHE A 304 12.71 14.84 -7.55
C PHE A 304 13.43 15.21 -6.27
N ILE A 305 14.65 15.77 -6.34
CA ILE A 305 15.46 16.12 -5.18
C ILE A 305 14.71 17.11 -4.29
N LYS A 306 14.11 18.15 -4.88
CA LYS A 306 13.32 19.15 -4.17
C LYS A 306 12.16 18.50 -3.41
N GLN A 307 11.35 17.67 -4.07
CA GLN A 307 10.19 17.01 -3.45
C GLN A 307 10.60 15.95 -2.43
N PHE A 308 11.60 15.14 -2.74
CA PHE A 308 12.06 14.06 -1.87
C PHE A 308 12.64 14.61 -0.55
N TYR A 309 13.57 15.55 -0.62
CA TYR A 309 14.18 16.12 0.59
C TYR A 309 13.29 17.14 1.30
N ALA A 310 12.26 17.68 0.67
CA ALA A 310 11.22 18.43 1.38
C ALA A 310 10.50 17.56 2.43
N GLY A 311 10.19 16.30 2.07
CA GLY A 311 9.50 15.34 2.93
C GLY A 311 10.40 14.45 3.79
N THR A 312 11.67 14.30 3.42
CA THR A 312 12.62 13.38 4.10
C THR A 312 13.28 14.06 5.30
N PRO A 313 13.25 13.42 6.49
CA PRO A 313 13.81 14.01 7.72
C PRO A 313 15.34 13.91 7.80
N TYR A 314 15.96 13.04 7.02
CA TYR A 314 17.42 12.84 7.01
C TYR A 314 18.03 13.31 5.70
N ILE A 315 19.07 14.13 5.77
CA ILE A 315 19.83 14.62 4.62
C ILE A 315 21.30 14.19 4.80
N PRO A 316 21.89 13.46 3.82
CA PRO A 316 23.29 13.04 3.88
C PRO A 316 24.25 14.22 3.69
N GLY A 317 25.55 13.98 3.85
CA GLY A 317 26.60 14.99 3.56
C GLY A 317 26.85 15.16 2.07
N GLN A 318 26.58 14.13 1.27
CA GLN A 318 26.78 14.13 -0.17
C GLN A 318 25.58 13.50 -0.87
N ILE A 319 25.18 14.07 -2.00
CA ILE A 319 24.18 13.50 -2.91
C ILE A 319 24.87 13.38 -4.27
N MET A 320 24.96 12.14 -4.77
CA MET A 320 25.61 11.86 -6.05
C MET A 320 24.59 11.76 -7.17
N LEU A 321 24.87 12.45 -8.26
CA LEU A 321 23.99 12.57 -9.43
C LEU A 321 24.73 12.14 -10.69
N PRO A 322 24.02 11.68 -11.75
CA PRO A 322 24.61 11.32 -13.03
C PRO A 322 25.07 12.55 -13.84
N GLU A 323 24.39 13.68 -13.66
CA GLU A 323 24.63 14.92 -14.42
C GLU A 323 24.29 16.15 -13.59
N GLU A 324 24.68 17.33 -14.07
CA GLU A 324 24.36 18.60 -13.45
C GLU A 324 22.87 18.92 -13.58
N ILE A 325 22.30 19.46 -12.52
CA ILE A 325 20.88 19.80 -12.45
C ILE A 325 20.65 21.30 -12.39
N PRO A 326 19.50 21.80 -12.90
CA PRO A 326 19.10 23.19 -12.70
C PRO A 326 19.04 23.53 -11.20
N ASP A 327 19.38 24.77 -10.88
CA ASP A 327 19.33 25.27 -9.51
C ASP A 327 20.32 24.59 -8.53
N HIS A 328 21.40 24.00 -9.02
CA HIS A 328 22.37 23.23 -8.25
C HIS A 328 22.79 23.94 -6.96
N GLU A 329 23.30 25.20 -7.08
CA GLU A 329 23.81 25.97 -5.93
C GLU A 329 22.72 26.28 -4.90
N ILE A 330 21.50 26.60 -5.35
CA ILE A 330 20.39 26.95 -4.45
C ILE A 330 19.86 25.71 -3.73
N ILE A 331 19.83 24.57 -4.41
CA ILE A 331 19.46 23.30 -3.79
C ILE A 331 20.49 22.89 -2.74
N GLU A 332 21.80 23.06 -3.00
CA GLU A 332 22.85 22.84 -1.99
C GLU A 332 22.67 23.76 -0.78
N GLU A 333 22.42 25.05 -1.01
CA GLU A 333 22.18 26.02 0.04
C GLU A 333 20.94 25.64 0.87
N TRP A 334 19.84 25.32 0.22
CA TRP A 334 18.62 24.88 0.88
C TRP A 334 18.83 23.64 1.75
N LEU A 335 19.46 22.60 1.21
CA LEU A 335 19.75 21.36 1.93
C LEU A 335 20.71 21.59 3.10
N THR A 336 21.72 22.45 2.92
CA THR A 336 22.69 22.86 3.95
C THR A 336 21.99 23.56 5.11
N ARG A 337 21.08 24.52 4.83
CA ARG A 337 20.28 25.20 5.86
C ARG A 337 19.36 24.22 6.59
N LYS A 338 18.69 23.33 5.84
CA LYS A 338 17.77 22.34 6.42
C LYS A 338 18.49 21.32 7.32
N LYS A 339 19.69 20.89 6.93
CA LYS A 339 20.54 19.96 7.69
C LYS A 339 21.28 20.62 8.84
N GLU A 340 21.50 21.95 8.80
CA GLU A 340 22.38 22.72 9.68
C GLU A 340 23.88 22.35 9.52
N HIS A 341 24.24 21.61 8.48
CA HIS A 341 25.59 21.20 8.12
C HIS A 341 25.76 21.14 6.62
N LYS A 342 26.98 21.31 6.13
CA LYS A 342 27.24 21.36 4.68
C LYS A 342 26.80 20.11 3.94
N VAL A 343 26.09 20.31 2.83
CA VAL A 343 25.66 19.28 1.90
C VAL A 343 26.23 19.59 0.53
N HIS A 344 26.69 18.57 -0.18
CA HIS A 344 27.23 18.70 -1.53
C HIS A 344 26.47 17.83 -2.53
N LEU A 345 26.09 18.43 -3.64
CA LEU A 345 25.66 17.71 -4.84
C LEU A 345 26.91 17.39 -5.67
N VAL A 346 27.18 16.11 -5.91
CA VAL A 346 28.42 15.65 -6.53
C VAL A 346 28.12 14.87 -7.80
N ILE A 347 28.84 15.19 -8.88
CA ILE A 347 28.76 14.48 -10.15
C ILE A 347 30.07 13.71 -10.34
N PRO A 348 30.12 12.41 -10.01
CA PRO A 348 31.34 11.63 -10.14
C PRO A 348 31.63 11.32 -11.61
N LYS A 349 32.87 11.59 -12.04
CA LYS A 349 33.30 11.41 -13.44
C LYS A 349 34.23 10.21 -13.63
N LYS A 350 34.60 9.49 -12.57
CA LYS A 350 35.50 8.32 -12.63
C LYS A 350 35.51 7.51 -11.33
N GLY A 351 35.86 6.24 -11.44
CA GLY A 351 36.14 5.36 -10.31
C GLY A 351 34.89 4.72 -9.69
N THR A 352 34.99 4.27 -8.44
CA THR A 352 33.92 3.53 -7.74
C THR A 352 32.64 4.33 -7.60
N LYS A 353 32.74 5.65 -7.40
CA LYS A 353 31.58 6.55 -7.23
C LYS A 353 30.74 6.64 -8.51
N GLU A 354 31.39 6.77 -9.67
CA GLU A 354 30.72 6.75 -10.98
C GLU A 354 30.00 5.42 -11.22
N LYS A 355 30.70 4.28 -10.98
CA LYS A 355 30.11 2.95 -11.11
C LYS A 355 28.86 2.74 -10.24
N LEU A 356 28.78 3.38 -9.09
CA LEU A 356 27.60 3.32 -8.23
C LEU A 356 26.44 4.13 -8.80
N VAL A 357 26.70 5.26 -9.45
CA VAL A 357 25.67 6.04 -10.16
C VAL A 357 25.16 5.26 -11.38
N GLU A 358 26.06 4.66 -12.17
CA GLU A 358 25.67 3.78 -13.28
C GLU A 358 24.86 2.58 -12.82
N LEU A 359 25.22 1.98 -11.68
CA LEU A 359 24.47 0.87 -11.10
C LEU A 359 23.06 1.32 -10.68
N ALA A 360 22.92 2.54 -10.12
CA ALA A 360 21.61 3.09 -9.79
C ALA A 360 20.77 3.35 -11.05
N GLU A 361 21.36 3.88 -12.13
CA GLU A 361 20.66 4.08 -13.40
C GLU A 361 20.21 2.74 -14.02
N LYS A 362 21.09 1.72 -14.02
CA LYS A 362 20.74 0.38 -14.47
C LYS A 362 19.58 -0.23 -13.69
N ASN A 363 19.56 -0.03 -12.36
CA ASN A 363 18.45 -0.49 -11.51
C ASN A 363 17.16 0.26 -11.83
N ALA A 364 17.20 1.59 -12.02
CA ALA A 364 16.04 2.38 -12.43
C ALA A 364 15.45 1.85 -13.74
N ARG A 365 16.29 1.57 -14.73
CA ARG A 365 15.87 1.04 -16.03
C ARG A 365 15.23 -0.35 -15.91
N MET A 366 15.82 -1.25 -15.09
CA MET A 366 15.26 -2.58 -14.85
C MET A 366 13.87 -2.53 -14.20
N VAL A 367 13.68 -1.63 -13.23
CA VAL A 367 12.39 -1.43 -12.56
C VAL A 367 11.36 -0.92 -13.57
N LEU A 368 11.70 0.10 -14.35
CA LEU A 368 10.82 0.69 -15.35
C LEU A 368 10.35 -0.36 -16.38
N THR A 369 11.27 -1.16 -16.92
CA THR A 369 10.95 -2.22 -17.89
C THR A 369 10.06 -3.31 -17.28
N LYS A 370 10.42 -3.80 -16.08
CA LYS A 370 9.66 -4.85 -15.39
C LYS A 370 8.22 -4.42 -15.06
N ASP A 371 8.04 -3.18 -14.63
CA ASP A 371 6.72 -2.67 -14.29
C ASP A 371 5.87 -2.40 -15.52
N LYS A 372 6.46 -1.92 -16.61
CA LYS A 372 5.76 -1.83 -17.91
C LYS A 372 5.26 -3.18 -18.39
N GLU A 373 6.09 -4.21 -18.32
CA GLU A 373 5.66 -5.56 -18.65
C GLU A 373 4.53 -6.06 -17.73
N ARG A 374 4.61 -5.76 -16.43
CA ARG A 374 3.56 -6.10 -15.45
C ARG A 374 2.26 -5.37 -15.76
N ILE A 375 2.32 -4.06 -15.99
CA ILE A 375 1.15 -3.24 -16.36
C ILE A 375 0.55 -3.73 -17.66
N LYS A 376 1.35 -3.95 -18.70
CA LYS A 376 0.89 -4.49 -19.99
C LYS A 376 0.22 -5.87 -19.84
N ARG A 377 0.79 -6.75 -19.01
CA ARG A 377 0.17 -8.05 -18.69
C ARG A 377 -1.14 -7.89 -17.92
N GLU A 378 -1.19 -6.95 -16.97
CA GLU A 378 -2.40 -6.68 -16.19
C GLU A 378 -3.49 -6.04 -17.06
N GLU A 379 -3.13 -5.12 -17.94
CA GLU A 379 -4.04 -4.53 -18.93
C GLU A 379 -4.56 -5.59 -19.91
N GLY A 380 -3.69 -6.47 -20.41
CA GLY A 380 -4.09 -7.60 -21.23
C GLY A 380 -5.11 -8.50 -20.51
N ARG A 381 -4.84 -8.83 -19.23
CA ARG A 381 -5.72 -9.66 -18.41
C ARG A 381 -7.03 -9.00 -18.00
N THR A 382 -7.15 -7.69 -18.11
CA THR A 382 -8.32 -6.92 -17.69
C THR A 382 -9.01 -6.28 -18.88
N ILE A 383 -8.58 -5.13 -19.30
CA ILE A 383 -9.18 -4.35 -20.41
C ILE A 383 -9.08 -5.12 -21.73
N GLY A 384 -7.93 -5.75 -22.00
CA GLY A 384 -7.72 -6.57 -23.19
C GLY A 384 -8.67 -7.77 -23.23
N ALA A 385 -8.80 -8.47 -22.12
CA ALA A 385 -9.71 -9.61 -21.99
C ALA A 385 -11.18 -9.21 -22.18
N VAL A 386 -11.60 -8.06 -21.65
CA VAL A 386 -12.95 -7.51 -21.87
C VAL A 386 -13.16 -7.16 -23.35
N LYS A 387 -12.18 -6.57 -24.03
CA LYS A 387 -12.26 -6.27 -25.47
C LYS A 387 -12.35 -7.54 -26.32
N GLU A 388 -11.58 -8.58 -25.99
CA GLU A 388 -11.68 -9.89 -26.67
C GLU A 388 -13.08 -10.50 -26.50
N LEU A 389 -13.61 -10.48 -25.27
CA LEU A 389 -14.97 -10.98 -24.98
C LEU A 389 -16.03 -10.16 -25.70
N GLN A 390 -15.88 -8.83 -25.72
CA GLN A 390 -16.76 -7.92 -26.44
C GLN A 390 -16.79 -8.24 -27.94
N ASN A 391 -15.64 -8.44 -28.56
CA ASN A 391 -15.52 -8.80 -29.97
C ASN A 391 -16.12 -10.19 -30.25
N LEU A 392 -15.88 -11.15 -29.36
CA LEU A 392 -16.40 -12.52 -29.50
C LEU A 392 -17.93 -12.57 -29.46
N LEU A 393 -18.57 -11.74 -28.63
CA LEU A 393 -20.01 -11.67 -28.45
C LEU A 393 -20.68 -10.59 -29.35
N GLY A 394 -19.90 -9.81 -30.11
CA GLY A 394 -20.43 -8.72 -30.95
C GLY A 394 -21.02 -7.57 -30.13
N LEU A 395 -20.60 -7.38 -28.90
CA LEU A 395 -21.09 -6.34 -27.99
C LEU A 395 -20.32 -5.02 -28.18
N VAL A 396 -20.92 -3.91 -27.74
CA VAL A 396 -20.27 -2.59 -27.73
C VAL A 396 -20.34 -2.02 -26.31
N GLY A 397 -19.21 -1.50 -25.83
CA GLY A 397 -19.17 -0.77 -24.55
C GLY A 397 -19.22 -1.64 -23.30
N LEU A 398 -18.80 -2.92 -23.38
CA LEU A 398 -18.77 -3.83 -22.26
C LEU A 398 -17.83 -3.33 -21.14
N ASN A 399 -18.38 -2.89 -20.04
CA ASN A 399 -17.66 -2.36 -18.90
C ASN A 399 -17.99 -3.10 -17.59
N ARG A 400 -19.28 -3.31 -17.31
CA ARG A 400 -19.79 -3.97 -16.10
C ARG A 400 -20.41 -5.32 -16.44
N MET A 401 -19.93 -6.37 -15.77
CA MET A 401 -20.46 -7.73 -15.88
C MET A 401 -20.93 -8.22 -14.53
N GLU A 402 -22.08 -8.89 -14.51
CA GLU A 402 -22.59 -9.57 -13.31
C GLU A 402 -22.67 -11.07 -13.58
N ALA A 403 -22.09 -11.89 -12.71
CA ALA A 403 -22.19 -13.34 -12.82
C ALA A 403 -22.95 -13.92 -11.63
N TYR A 404 -23.79 -14.92 -11.94
CA TYR A 404 -24.71 -15.54 -11.00
C TYR A 404 -24.45 -17.04 -10.89
N ASP A 405 -24.45 -17.53 -9.66
CA ASP A 405 -24.36 -18.95 -9.33
C ASP A 405 -25.37 -19.32 -8.25
N ILE A 406 -26.01 -20.49 -8.38
CA ILE A 406 -26.89 -21.08 -7.36
C ILE A 406 -26.16 -22.25 -6.73
N SER A 407 -26.03 -22.21 -5.43
CA SER A 407 -25.45 -23.30 -4.66
C SER A 407 -26.52 -23.96 -3.78
N ASN A 408 -26.72 -25.26 -4.02
CA ASN A 408 -27.63 -26.12 -3.25
C ASN A 408 -26.84 -27.10 -2.41
N THR A 409 -27.15 -27.24 -1.15
CA THR A 409 -26.62 -28.30 -0.29
C THR A 409 -27.75 -29.19 0.18
N ASN A 410 -27.67 -30.47 -0.12
CA ASN A 410 -28.61 -31.54 0.21
C ASN A 410 -29.46 -31.28 1.47
N GLY A 411 -30.63 -30.65 1.29
CA GLY A 411 -31.64 -30.47 2.33
C GLY A 411 -31.66 -29.17 3.11
N PHE A 412 -30.70 -28.23 2.89
CA PHE A 412 -30.66 -26.92 3.54
C PHE A 412 -30.70 -25.77 2.50
N GLU A 413 -31.25 -24.63 2.92
CA GLU A 413 -31.54 -23.41 2.18
C GLU A 413 -30.63 -23.12 0.95
N SER A 414 -31.26 -23.08 -0.23
CA SER A 414 -30.59 -22.67 -1.47
C SER A 414 -30.15 -21.21 -1.41
N VAL A 415 -28.98 -20.88 -1.96
CA VAL A 415 -28.41 -19.54 -1.95
C VAL A 415 -27.96 -19.15 -3.35
N GLY A 416 -28.38 -17.96 -3.78
CA GLY A 416 -27.84 -17.31 -4.97
C GLY A 416 -26.70 -16.37 -4.62
N SER A 417 -25.66 -16.38 -5.43
CA SER A 417 -24.55 -15.42 -5.37
C SER A 417 -24.51 -14.56 -6.63
N MET A 418 -24.15 -13.29 -6.44
CA MET A 418 -23.89 -12.33 -7.50
C MET A 418 -22.49 -11.74 -7.30
N VAL A 419 -21.62 -11.92 -8.26
CA VAL A 419 -20.32 -11.26 -8.31
C VAL A 419 -20.31 -10.25 -9.45
N VAL A 420 -19.55 -9.16 -9.25
CA VAL A 420 -19.51 -8.03 -10.18
C VAL A 420 -18.08 -7.77 -10.60
N TYR A 421 -17.90 -7.58 -11.92
CA TYR A 421 -16.63 -7.18 -12.51
C TYR A 421 -16.82 -5.88 -13.30
N GLU A 422 -15.92 -4.92 -13.09
CA GLU A 422 -15.84 -3.68 -13.89
C GLU A 422 -14.47 -3.58 -14.54
N LYS A 423 -14.44 -3.29 -15.85
CA LYS A 423 -13.19 -3.22 -16.65
C LYS A 423 -12.28 -4.45 -16.45
N GLY A 424 -12.90 -5.64 -16.30
CA GLY A 424 -12.20 -6.90 -16.09
C GLY A 424 -11.62 -7.12 -14.68
N LYS A 425 -11.92 -6.24 -13.71
CA LYS A 425 -11.50 -6.36 -12.30
C LYS A 425 -12.70 -6.62 -11.38
N PRO A 426 -12.54 -7.44 -10.31
CA PRO A 426 -13.60 -7.70 -9.36
C PRO A 426 -13.99 -6.45 -8.55
N LYS A 427 -15.27 -6.09 -8.53
CA LYS A 427 -15.84 -4.99 -7.73
C LYS A 427 -16.54 -5.56 -6.50
N ARG A 428 -15.76 -5.97 -5.52
CA ARG A 428 -16.24 -6.70 -4.33
C ARG A 428 -17.31 -5.97 -3.51
N ASN A 429 -17.33 -4.65 -3.52
CA ASN A 429 -18.33 -3.84 -2.81
C ASN A 429 -19.76 -4.05 -3.37
N ASP A 430 -19.86 -4.48 -4.63
CA ASP A 430 -21.13 -4.72 -5.32
C ASP A 430 -21.56 -6.19 -5.28
N TYR A 431 -20.78 -7.08 -4.69
CA TYR A 431 -21.16 -8.48 -4.52
C TYR A 431 -22.39 -8.62 -3.63
N ARG A 432 -23.33 -9.49 -3.98
CA ARG A 432 -24.55 -9.72 -3.20
C ARG A 432 -24.83 -11.21 -3.01
N LYS A 433 -25.44 -11.52 -1.88
CA LYS A 433 -25.89 -12.86 -1.49
C LYS A 433 -27.43 -12.84 -1.37
N PHE A 434 -28.07 -13.81 -1.98
CA PHE A 434 -29.52 -13.93 -1.98
C PHE A 434 -29.93 -15.24 -1.30
N LYS A 435 -30.57 -15.14 -0.14
CA LYS A 435 -31.23 -16.27 0.48
C LYS A 435 -32.53 -16.55 -0.29
N ILE A 436 -32.69 -17.75 -0.83
CA ILE A 436 -33.92 -18.17 -1.53
C ILE A 436 -35.02 -18.37 -0.52
N LYS A 437 -36.20 -17.82 -0.77
CA LYS A 437 -37.36 -17.84 0.16
C LYS A 437 -38.56 -18.54 -0.41
N GLY A 438 -38.79 -18.47 -1.72
CA GLY A 438 -40.01 -18.93 -2.41
C GLY A 438 -39.94 -20.34 -2.95
N VAL A 439 -38.75 -20.96 -3.02
CA VAL A 439 -38.54 -22.26 -3.68
C VAL A 439 -38.35 -23.34 -2.62
N LYS A 440 -39.21 -24.38 -2.68
CA LYS A 440 -39.07 -25.57 -1.84
C LYS A 440 -38.33 -26.67 -2.62
N GLY A 441 -37.25 -27.18 -2.04
CA GLY A 441 -36.41 -28.23 -2.65
C GLY A 441 -35.31 -27.71 -3.59
N ALA A 442 -34.56 -28.62 -4.21
CA ALA A 442 -33.44 -28.32 -5.10
C ALA A 442 -33.96 -28.00 -6.52
N ASN A 443 -34.32 -26.75 -6.74
CA ASN A 443 -34.74 -26.27 -8.07
C ASN A 443 -33.92 -25.01 -8.43
N ASP A 444 -32.82 -25.23 -9.12
CA ASP A 444 -31.88 -24.15 -9.50
C ASP A 444 -32.53 -23.12 -10.43
N TYR A 445 -33.44 -23.57 -11.30
CA TYR A 445 -34.13 -22.70 -12.24
C TYR A 445 -35.06 -21.71 -11.53
N ALA A 446 -35.91 -22.21 -10.62
CA ALA A 446 -36.80 -21.36 -9.85
C ALA A 446 -36.03 -20.44 -8.91
N SER A 447 -34.93 -20.93 -8.33
CA SER A 447 -34.04 -20.14 -7.48
C SER A 447 -33.36 -18.99 -8.24
N MET A 448 -32.90 -19.25 -9.47
CA MET A 448 -32.30 -18.24 -10.33
C MET A 448 -33.33 -17.16 -10.73
N ASN A 449 -34.54 -17.57 -11.08
CA ASN A 449 -35.65 -16.66 -11.36
C ASN A 449 -35.91 -15.70 -10.17
N GLU A 450 -35.97 -16.24 -8.94
CA GLU A 450 -36.14 -15.41 -7.73
C GLU A 450 -35.02 -14.41 -7.55
N VAL A 451 -33.75 -14.82 -7.73
CA VAL A 451 -32.56 -13.96 -7.57
C VAL A 451 -32.60 -12.82 -8.55
N LEU A 452 -32.79 -13.10 -9.84
CA LEU A 452 -32.76 -12.07 -10.89
C LEU A 452 -33.95 -11.12 -10.75
N THR A 453 -35.16 -11.65 -10.46
CA THR A 453 -36.34 -10.81 -10.23
C THR A 453 -36.14 -9.85 -9.07
N ARG A 454 -35.56 -10.33 -7.97
CA ARG A 454 -35.25 -9.47 -6.81
C ARG A 454 -34.16 -8.46 -7.11
N ARG A 455 -33.10 -8.83 -7.82
CA ARG A 455 -32.00 -7.95 -8.18
C ARG A 455 -32.46 -6.79 -9.07
N PHE A 456 -33.09 -7.12 -10.18
CA PHE A 456 -33.48 -6.11 -11.17
C PHE A 456 -34.71 -5.34 -10.75
N GLY A 457 -35.69 -5.98 -10.12
CA GLY A 457 -36.87 -5.32 -9.58
C GLY A 457 -36.53 -4.33 -8.44
N HIS A 458 -35.51 -4.63 -7.63
CA HIS A 458 -35.04 -3.67 -6.64
C HIS A 458 -34.31 -2.50 -7.30
N GLY A 459 -33.47 -2.74 -8.31
CA GLY A 459 -32.78 -1.69 -9.02
C GLY A 459 -33.72 -0.75 -9.78
N LEU A 460 -34.81 -1.26 -10.36
CA LEU A 460 -35.83 -0.43 -10.99
C LEU A 460 -36.54 0.46 -9.97
N ARG A 461 -36.94 -0.06 -8.82
CA ARG A 461 -37.56 0.73 -7.74
C ARG A 461 -36.63 1.81 -7.20
N GLU A 462 -35.33 1.51 -6.98
CA GLU A 462 -34.37 2.52 -6.55
C GLU A 462 -34.22 3.65 -7.59
N LYS A 463 -34.30 3.35 -8.89
CA LYS A 463 -34.29 4.35 -9.97
C LYS A 463 -35.56 5.20 -10.00
N GLU A 464 -36.72 4.58 -9.82
CA GLU A 464 -38.02 5.27 -9.73
C GLU A 464 -38.09 6.21 -8.52
N GLU A 465 -37.46 5.82 -7.39
CA GLU A 465 -37.32 6.65 -6.18
C GLU A 465 -36.28 7.76 -6.31
N GLY A 466 -35.61 7.92 -7.44
CA GLY A 466 -34.59 8.94 -7.71
C GLY A 466 -33.26 8.72 -6.96
N ARG A 467 -32.97 7.50 -6.54
CA ARG A 467 -31.73 7.13 -5.86
C ARG A 467 -30.63 6.79 -6.89
N GLU A 468 -30.00 7.78 -7.48
CA GLU A 468 -28.94 7.58 -8.49
C GLU A 468 -27.76 6.75 -7.99
N LEU A 469 -27.46 6.76 -6.70
CA LEU A 469 -26.38 6.01 -6.03
C LEU A 469 -26.88 4.83 -5.21
N GLY A 470 -28.01 4.25 -5.56
CA GLY A 470 -28.56 3.06 -4.92
C GLY A 470 -27.67 1.83 -5.12
N SER A 471 -27.80 0.84 -4.22
CA SER A 471 -26.93 -0.35 -4.24
C SER A 471 -27.16 -1.25 -5.45
N PHE A 472 -28.31 -1.11 -6.14
CA PHE A 472 -28.71 -1.92 -7.30
C PHE A 472 -29.01 -1.09 -8.56
N THR A 473 -28.80 0.23 -8.56
CA THR A 473 -29.11 1.12 -9.68
C THR A 473 -28.17 0.95 -10.88
N ALA A 474 -26.91 0.53 -10.64
CA ALA A 474 -25.97 0.23 -11.72
C ALA A 474 -26.29 -1.13 -12.34
N PHE A 475 -26.88 -1.13 -13.55
CA PHE A 475 -27.16 -2.35 -14.30
C PHE A 475 -25.91 -2.83 -15.06
N PRO A 476 -25.76 -4.15 -15.31
CA PRO A 476 -24.65 -4.69 -16.09
C PRO A 476 -24.83 -4.50 -17.59
N ASP A 477 -23.73 -4.46 -18.31
CA ASP A 477 -23.69 -4.53 -19.78
C ASP A 477 -23.75 -5.98 -20.27
N LEU A 478 -23.49 -6.95 -19.40
CA LEU A 478 -23.54 -8.38 -19.67
C LEU A 478 -23.84 -9.17 -18.39
N ILE A 479 -24.78 -10.08 -18.48
CA ILE A 479 -25.05 -11.10 -17.44
C ILE A 479 -24.39 -12.41 -17.85
N LEU A 480 -23.62 -13.00 -16.93
CA LEU A 480 -22.99 -14.31 -17.08
C LEU A 480 -23.70 -15.32 -16.18
N MET A 481 -24.20 -16.40 -16.79
CA MET A 481 -24.88 -17.50 -16.10
C MET A 481 -23.96 -18.70 -15.98
N ASP A 482 -23.89 -19.31 -14.79
CA ASP A 482 -23.08 -20.52 -14.56
C ASP A 482 -23.80 -21.78 -15.09
N GLY A 483 -24.13 -21.75 -16.37
CA GLY A 483 -24.85 -22.85 -17.07
C GLY A 483 -25.16 -22.49 -18.51
N GLY A 484 -25.68 -23.47 -19.23
CA GLY A 484 -26.01 -23.34 -20.64
C GLY A 484 -27.42 -22.78 -20.89
N LYS A 485 -28.05 -23.23 -22.00
CA LYS A 485 -29.34 -22.80 -22.55
C LYS A 485 -30.45 -22.60 -21.51
N GLY A 486 -30.62 -23.55 -20.57
CA GLY A 486 -31.73 -23.49 -19.61
C GLY A 486 -31.64 -22.28 -18.67
N GLN A 487 -30.47 -21.97 -18.14
CA GLN A 487 -30.27 -20.81 -17.24
C GLN A 487 -30.32 -19.48 -17.98
N VAL A 488 -29.79 -19.43 -19.21
CA VAL A 488 -29.91 -18.26 -20.07
C VAL A 488 -31.37 -17.91 -20.38
N ASN A 489 -32.19 -18.90 -20.73
CA ASN A 489 -33.61 -18.66 -21.03
C ASN A 489 -34.37 -18.07 -19.84
N ILE A 490 -34.11 -18.55 -18.63
CA ILE A 490 -34.73 -17.99 -17.42
C ILE A 490 -34.32 -16.54 -17.19
N ALA A 491 -33.04 -16.20 -17.39
CA ALA A 491 -32.60 -14.83 -17.28
C ALA A 491 -33.30 -13.93 -18.31
N LEU A 492 -33.39 -14.37 -19.55
CA LEU A 492 -34.09 -13.64 -20.61
C LEU A 492 -35.59 -13.45 -20.29
N GLU A 493 -36.31 -14.49 -19.80
CA GLU A 493 -37.70 -14.38 -19.38
C GLU A 493 -37.92 -13.36 -18.26
N VAL A 494 -37.01 -13.30 -17.29
CA VAL A 494 -37.07 -12.31 -16.19
C VAL A 494 -36.82 -10.89 -16.71
N LEU A 495 -35.86 -10.71 -17.58
CA LEU A 495 -35.54 -9.41 -18.17
C LEU A 495 -36.68 -8.89 -19.05
N GLU A 496 -37.28 -9.76 -19.85
CA GLU A 496 -38.47 -9.45 -20.68
C GLU A 496 -39.64 -8.97 -19.80
N LYS A 497 -39.95 -9.70 -18.73
CA LYS A 497 -41.01 -9.31 -17.77
C LYS A 497 -40.76 -7.97 -17.10
N LEU A 498 -39.51 -7.60 -16.93
CA LEU A 498 -39.09 -6.32 -16.33
C LEU A 498 -38.81 -5.22 -17.37
N ASN A 499 -39.03 -5.52 -18.65
CA ASN A 499 -38.77 -4.63 -19.79
C ASN A 499 -37.33 -4.09 -19.81
N LEU A 500 -36.38 -4.99 -19.58
CA LEU A 500 -34.92 -4.69 -19.57
C LEU A 500 -34.26 -5.41 -20.76
N ASP A 501 -33.47 -4.65 -21.52
CA ASP A 501 -32.64 -5.16 -22.62
C ASP A 501 -31.18 -5.26 -22.17
N ILE A 502 -30.81 -6.40 -21.57
CA ILE A 502 -29.46 -6.68 -21.10
C ILE A 502 -29.00 -8.00 -21.72
N PRO A 503 -27.86 -8.05 -22.40
CA PRO A 503 -27.28 -9.27 -22.94
C PRO A 503 -27.04 -10.34 -21.88
N VAL A 504 -27.42 -11.59 -22.18
CA VAL A 504 -27.23 -12.75 -21.29
C VAL A 504 -26.37 -13.80 -21.98
N CYS A 505 -25.30 -14.23 -21.36
CA CYS A 505 -24.41 -15.26 -21.86
C CYS A 505 -24.26 -16.39 -20.84
N GLY A 506 -24.38 -17.63 -21.30
CA GLY A 506 -24.16 -18.83 -20.49
C GLY A 506 -22.74 -19.35 -20.62
N MET A 507 -22.19 -19.85 -19.54
CA MET A 507 -20.89 -20.51 -19.51
C MET A 507 -21.10 -22.03 -19.61
N VAL A 508 -20.88 -22.60 -20.81
CA VAL A 508 -21.10 -24.02 -21.08
C VAL A 508 -19.96 -24.86 -20.52
N LYS A 509 -20.32 -25.92 -19.78
CA LYS A 509 -19.34 -26.81 -19.14
C LYS A 509 -19.13 -28.09 -19.97
N ASP A 510 -17.94 -28.66 -19.91
CA ASP A 510 -17.63 -30.00 -20.41
C ASP A 510 -18.01 -31.07 -19.35
N ASP A 511 -17.82 -32.34 -19.68
CA ASP A 511 -18.11 -33.49 -18.80
C ASP A 511 -17.23 -33.48 -17.51
N HIS A 512 -16.19 -32.66 -17.46
CA HIS A 512 -15.34 -32.46 -16.29
C HIS A 512 -15.68 -31.14 -15.54
N HIS A 513 -16.86 -30.56 -15.78
CA HIS A 513 -17.29 -29.30 -15.19
C HIS A 513 -16.41 -28.08 -15.49
N ARG A 514 -15.62 -28.10 -16.58
CA ARG A 514 -14.79 -26.98 -17.02
C ARG A 514 -15.49 -26.23 -18.15
N THR A 515 -15.36 -24.92 -18.17
CA THR A 515 -15.88 -24.10 -19.27
C THR A 515 -15.28 -24.54 -20.60
N ARG A 516 -16.13 -24.88 -21.56
CA ARG A 516 -15.71 -25.27 -22.93
C ARG A 516 -16.10 -24.23 -23.98
N GLY A 517 -17.14 -23.43 -23.73
CA GLY A 517 -17.68 -22.46 -24.65
C GLY A 517 -18.65 -21.51 -23.98
N LEU A 518 -19.20 -20.61 -24.77
CA LEU A 518 -20.21 -19.66 -24.35
C LEU A 518 -21.51 -19.95 -25.08
N TYR A 519 -22.64 -19.74 -24.42
CA TYR A 519 -23.97 -19.82 -25.02
C TYR A 519 -24.60 -18.44 -25.11
N TYR A 520 -24.72 -17.93 -26.33
CA TYR A 520 -25.21 -16.58 -26.60
C TYR A 520 -26.06 -16.55 -27.87
N HIS A 521 -27.15 -15.82 -27.90
CA HIS A 521 -28.10 -15.76 -29.03
C HIS A 521 -28.53 -17.12 -29.56
N ASN A 522 -28.84 -18.08 -28.66
CA ASN A 522 -29.23 -19.45 -28.98
C ASN A 522 -28.16 -20.31 -29.70
N GLU A 523 -26.92 -19.85 -29.73
CA GLU A 523 -25.81 -20.57 -30.32
C GLU A 523 -24.71 -20.82 -29.29
N GLU A 524 -23.98 -21.93 -29.45
CA GLU A 524 -22.76 -22.19 -28.67
C GLU A 524 -21.56 -21.62 -29.41
N ILE A 525 -20.93 -20.64 -28.82
CA ILE A 525 -19.75 -19.96 -29.36
C ILE A 525 -18.51 -20.63 -28.76
N PRO A 526 -17.66 -21.25 -29.60
CA PRO A 526 -16.39 -21.80 -29.14
C PRO A 526 -15.44 -20.68 -28.68
N ILE A 527 -14.74 -20.90 -27.58
CA ILE A 527 -13.77 -19.93 -27.05
C ILE A 527 -12.38 -20.58 -27.01
N ASP A 528 -11.37 -19.86 -27.48
CA ASP A 528 -9.99 -20.32 -27.36
C ASP A 528 -9.55 -20.34 -25.88
N ARG A 529 -9.16 -21.52 -25.39
CA ARG A 529 -8.70 -21.76 -24.02
C ARG A 529 -7.44 -20.98 -23.64
N ASN A 530 -6.68 -20.52 -24.63
CA ASN A 530 -5.47 -19.72 -24.44
C ASN A 530 -5.75 -18.22 -24.44
N SER A 531 -6.94 -17.78 -24.82
CA SER A 531 -7.33 -16.36 -24.87
C SER A 531 -7.44 -15.73 -23.49
N GLU A 532 -7.24 -14.43 -23.41
CA GLU A 532 -7.46 -13.69 -22.15
C GLU A 532 -8.97 -13.57 -21.82
N ALA A 533 -9.86 -13.60 -22.83
CA ALA A 533 -11.30 -13.69 -22.64
C ALA A 533 -11.69 -14.97 -21.90
N PHE A 534 -11.16 -16.13 -22.30
CA PHE A 534 -11.40 -17.40 -21.62
C PHE A 534 -10.92 -17.36 -20.16
N ARG A 535 -9.72 -16.85 -19.93
CA ARG A 535 -9.16 -16.69 -18.58
C ARG A 535 -9.97 -15.73 -17.72
N LEU A 536 -10.53 -14.66 -18.30
CA LEU A 536 -11.42 -13.74 -17.59
C LEU A 536 -12.71 -14.44 -17.16
N ILE A 537 -13.38 -15.15 -18.08
CA ILE A 537 -14.62 -15.88 -17.81
C ILE A 537 -14.40 -16.94 -16.73
N THR A 538 -13.32 -17.73 -16.84
CA THR A 538 -12.97 -18.73 -15.82
C THR A 538 -12.77 -18.09 -14.46
N ARG A 539 -12.06 -16.96 -14.38
CA ARG A 539 -11.89 -16.22 -13.11
C ARG A 539 -13.23 -15.71 -12.54
N ILE A 540 -14.12 -15.25 -13.39
CA ILE A 540 -15.45 -14.78 -12.96
C ILE A 540 -16.27 -15.96 -12.43
N GLN A 541 -16.25 -17.10 -13.12
CA GLN A 541 -16.94 -18.32 -12.72
C GLN A 541 -16.41 -18.87 -11.38
N ASP A 542 -15.09 -19.01 -11.26
CA ASP A 542 -14.43 -19.47 -10.02
C ASP A 542 -14.75 -18.55 -8.84
N GLU A 543 -14.81 -17.24 -9.06
CA GLU A 543 -15.14 -16.27 -8.03
C GLU A 543 -16.61 -16.33 -7.61
N ALA A 544 -17.56 -16.53 -8.56
CA ALA A 544 -18.97 -16.72 -8.26
C ALA A 544 -19.19 -17.98 -7.40
N HIS A 545 -18.57 -19.08 -7.80
CA HIS A 545 -18.62 -20.35 -7.07
C HIS A 545 -17.96 -20.24 -5.68
N ARG A 546 -16.77 -19.65 -5.58
CA ARG A 546 -16.08 -19.39 -4.31
C ARG A 546 -16.93 -18.55 -3.35
N PHE A 547 -17.59 -17.51 -3.87
CA PHE A 547 -18.43 -16.61 -3.09
C PHE A 547 -19.68 -17.31 -2.57
N ALA A 548 -20.31 -18.18 -3.36
CA ALA A 548 -21.43 -19.01 -2.96
C ALA A 548 -21.04 -20.00 -1.84
N ILE A 549 -19.96 -20.75 -2.00
CA ILE A 549 -19.47 -21.71 -0.98
C ILE A 549 -19.15 -21.03 0.36
N THR A 550 -18.54 -19.86 0.32
CA THR A 550 -18.19 -19.11 1.55
C THR A 550 -19.44 -18.77 2.36
N PHE A 551 -20.56 -18.48 1.70
CA PHE A 551 -21.82 -18.16 2.37
C PHE A 551 -22.45 -19.40 3.00
N HIS A 552 -22.43 -20.55 2.33
CA HIS A 552 -22.90 -21.81 2.90
C HIS A 552 -22.15 -22.18 4.18
N ARG A 553 -20.82 -22.02 4.20
CA ARG A 553 -20.03 -22.26 5.43
C ARG A 553 -20.47 -21.35 6.57
N GLN A 554 -20.76 -20.08 6.29
CA GLN A 554 -21.26 -19.13 7.30
C GLN A 554 -22.65 -19.52 7.82
N LEU A 555 -23.59 -19.93 6.95
CA LEU A 555 -24.92 -20.38 7.36
C LEU A 555 -24.86 -21.68 8.17
N ARG A 556 -24.01 -22.64 7.76
CA ARG A 556 -23.80 -23.88 8.54
C ARG A 556 -23.23 -23.60 9.92
N SER A 557 -22.21 -22.74 10.05
CA SER A 557 -21.65 -22.38 11.34
C SER A 557 -22.69 -21.70 12.24
N GLN A 558 -23.51 -20.81 11.68
CA GLN A 558 -24.62 -20.17 12.39
C GLN A 558 -25.72 -21.17 12.80
N GLY A 559 -26.07 -22.11 11.91
CA GLY A 559 -27.05 -23.16 12.20
C GLY A 559 -26.54 -24.15 13.26
N GLN A 560 -25.26 -24.54 13.19
CA GLN A 560 -24.64 -25.39 14.22
C GLN A 560 -24.54 -24.69 15.58
N VAL A 561 -24.16 -23.40 15.60
CA VAL A 561 -24.16 -22.59 16.82
C VAL A 561 -25.56 -22.51 17.43
N HIS A 562 -26.58 -22.30 16.60
CA HIS A 562 -27.96 -22.22 17.06
C HIS A 562 -28.44 -23.55 17.66
N SER A 563 -28.10 -24.68 17.04
CA SER A 563 -28.52 -26.00 17.51
C SER A 563 -27.82 -26.38 18.85
N ILE A 564 -26.52 -26.12 18.98
CA ILE A 564 -25.79 -26.45 20.21
C ILE A 564 -26.20 -25.56 21.39
N LEU A 565 -26.43 -24.28 21.17
CA LEU A 565 -26.90 -23.36 22.21
C LEU A 565 -28.35 -23.57 22.61
N ASP A 566 -29.17 -24.19 21.75
CA ASP A 566 -30.54 -24.57 22.05
C ASP A 566 -30.63 -25.75 23.01
N ASP A 567 -29.61 -26.61 23.05
CA ASP A 567 -29.54 -27.78 23.91
C ASP A 567 -29.09 -27.43 25.35
N ILE A 568 -28.67 -26.17 25.60
CA ILE A 568 -28.23 -25.74 26.94
C ILE A 568 -29.43 -25.33 27.79
N PRO A 569 -29.67 -25.99 28.92
CA PRO A 569 -30.73 -25.63 29.85
C PRO A 569 -30.63 -24.17 30.29
N GLY A 570 -31.73 -23.41 30.18
CA GLY A 570 -31.77 -22.01 30.60
C GLY A 570 -31.26 -20.98 29.56
N VAL A 571 -30.81 -21.40 28.38
CA VAL A 571 -30.41 -20.49 27.29
C VAL A 571 -31.59 -20.31 26.32
N GLY A 572 -32.42 -19.32 26.57
CA GLY A 572 -33.51 -18.91 25.69
C GLY A 572 -33.05 -17.92 24.56
N PRO A 573 -34.00 -17.50 23.69
CA PRO A 573 -33.68 -16.68 22.51
C PRO A 573 -32.90 -15.38 22.79
N ALA A 574 -33.16 -14.72 23.92
CA ALA A 574 -32.46 -13.48 24.30
C ALA A 574 -31.01 -13.75 24.68
N ARG A 575 -30.76 -14.74 25.54
CA ARG A 575 -29.41 -15.13 25.97
C ARG A 575 -28.56 -15.61 24.81
N ARG A 576 -29.15 -16.41 23.96
CA ARG A 576 -28.54 -16.91 22.72
C ARG A 576 -28.12 -15.77 21.80
N LYS A 577 -28.98 -14.74 21.60
CA LYS A 577 -28.66 -13.56 20.80
C LYS A 577 -27.48 -12.79 21.37
N ASP A 578 -27.40 -12.66 22.68
CA ASP A 578 -26.31 -11.95 23.35
C ASP A 578 -25.00 -12.73 23.28
N LEU A 579 -24.99 -14.05 23.48
CA LEU A 579 -23.82 -14.91 23.28
C LEU A 579 -23.29 -14.78 21.85
N MET A 580 -24.16 -14.90 20.84
CA MET A 580 -23.76 -14.76 19.43
C MET A 580 -23.33 -13.35 19.02
N LYS A 581 -23.70 -12.33 19.75
CA LYS A 581 -23.30 -10.94 19.50
C LYS A 581 -21.92 -10.62 20.08
N HIS A 582 -21.57 -11.20 21.22
CA HIS A 582 -20.35 -10.88 21.94
C HIS A 582 -19.18 -11.81 21.62
N PHE A 583 -19.46 -13.07 21.27
CA PHE A 583 -18.42 -14.05 20.94
C PHE A 583 -18.38 -14.30 19.42
N ALA A 584 -17.18 -14.32 18.87
CA ALA A 584 -16.98 -14.43 17.42
C ALA A 584 -17.34 -15.84 16.85
N ASN A 585 -17.27 -16.89 17.67
CA ASN A 585 -17.55 -18.29 17.28
C ASN A 585 -17.82 -19.16 18.52
N ILE A 586 -18.22 -20.43 18.31
CA ILE A 586 -18.50 -21.40 19.38
C ILE A 586 -17.24 -21.66 20.24
N GLU A 587 -16.07 -21.73 19.63
CA GLU A 587 -14.84 -21.98 20.39
C GLU A 587 -14.56 -20.85 21.37
N ALA A 588 -14.87 -19.60 21.01
CA ALA A 588 -14.79 -18.48 21.92
C ALA A 588 -15.78 -18.59 23.08
N ILE A 589 -17.01 -19.06 22.84
CA ILE A 589 -17.99 -19.32 23.90
C ILE A 589 -17.53 -20.49 24.79
N LYS A 590 -16.98 -21.54 24.21
CA LYS A 590 -16.46 -22.70 24.91
C LYS A 590 -15.29 -22.35 25.82
N ASN A 591 -14.40 -21.47 25.36
CA ASN A 591 -13.21 -21.06 26.11
C ASN A 591 -13.45 -19.87 27.06
N ALA A 592 -14.69 -19.34 27.10
CA ALA A 592 -15.05 -18.20 27.95
C ALA A 592 -15.19 -18.64 29.42
N THR A 593 -14.72 -17.81 30.33
CA THR A 593 -14.88 -18.03 31.78
C THR A 593 -16.32 -17.71 32.22
N VAL A 594 -16.71 -18.24 33.38
CA VAL A 594 -18.04 -17.98 33.96
C VAL A 594 -18.25 -16.49 34.20
N GLU A 595 -17.19 -15.76 34.58
CA GLU A 595 -17.21 -14.30 34.75
C GLU A 595 -17.47 -13.54 33.43
N GLU A 596 -16.85 -13.95 32.34
CA GLU A 596 -17.06 -13.36 31.01
C GLU A 596 -18.48 -13.63 30.50
N LEU A 597 -18.99 -14.84 30.69
CA LEU A 597 -20.36 -15.20 30.33
C LEU A 597 -21.39 -14.43 31.19
N LYS A 598 -21.12 -14.23 32.49
CA LYS A 598 -21.97 -13.48 33.42
C LYS A 598 -22.01 -11.99 33.10
N ALA A 599 -20.96 -11.43 32.48
CA ALA A 599 -20.89 -10.02 32.11
C ALA A 599 -21.89 -9.62 30.99
N LEU A 600 -22.52 -10.58 30.31
CA LEU A 600 -23.48 -10.30 29.25
C LEU A 600 -24.84 -9.83 29.84
N PRO A 601 -25.51 -8.84 29.20
CA PRO A 601 -26.72 -8.18 29.74
C PRO A 601 -27.89 -9.13 30.07
N SER A 602 -28.02 -10.24 29.31
CA SER A 602 -29.12 -11.20 29.49
C SER A 602 -28.75 -12.43 30.35
N MET A 603 -27.48 -12.54 30.79
CA MET A 603 -26.99 -13.70 31.52
C MET A 603 -27.02 -13.45 33.04
N ASN A 604 -27.31 -14.50 33.78
CA ASN A 604 -27.15 -14.54 35.24
C ASN A 604 -26.16 -15.64 35.61
N GLU A 605 -25.78 -15.69 36.87
CA GLU A 605 -24.78 -16.63 37.40
C GLU A 605 -25.14 -18.10 37.09
N LYS A 606 -26.41 -18.47 37.24
CA LYS A 606 -26.88 -19.82 36.94
C LYS A 606 -26.73 -20.15 35.44
N SER A 607 -27.22 -19.27 34.56
CA SER A 607 -27.14 -19.53 33.10
C SER A 607 -25.71 -19.43 32.57
N ALA A 608 -24.85 -18.60 33.14
CA ALA A 608 -23.44 -18.56 32.79
C ALA A 608 -22.73 -19.89 33.18
N LYS A 609 -23.07 -20.41 34.34
CA LYS A 609 -22.58 -21.73 34.80
C LYS A 609 -23.13 -22.88 33.95
N ASP A 610 -24.42 -22.85 33.59
CA ASP A 610 -25.03 -23.85 32.71
C ASP A 610 -24.36 -23.90 31.34
N VAL A 611 -23.98 -22.74 30.78
CA VAL A 611 -23.23 -22.65 29.51
C VAL A 611 -21.81 -23.18 29.67
N TYR A 612 -21.12 -22.80 30.73
CA TYR A 612 -19.77 -23.29 31.04
C TYR A 612 -19.74 -24.81 31.22
N ASP A 613 -20.61 -25.34 32.09
CA ASP A 613 -20.69 -26.76 32.39
C ASP A 613 -21.12 -27.64 31.20
N PHE A 614 -21.86 -27.05 30.22
CA PHE A 614 -22.25 -27.77 29.00
C PHE A 614 -21.06 -28.02 28.06
N PHE A 615 -20.06 -27.14 28.06
CA PHE A 615 -18.89 -27.26 27.19
C PHE A 615 -17.67 -27.88 27.87
N HIS A 616 -17.67 -28.02 29.20
CA HIS A 616 -16.60 -28.60 29.99
C HIS A 616 -17.12 -29.75 30.83
#